data_e67fc9dfcf8e5778b23ec64e5495c191
#
_entry.id   e67fc9dfcf8e5778b23ec64e5495c191
#
_cell.length_a   1.000
_cell.length_b   1.000
_cell.length_c   1.000
_cell.angle_alpha   90.00
_cell.angle_beta   90.00
_cell.angle_gamma   90.00
#
_symmetry.space_group_name_H-M   'P 1'
#
loop_
_entity.id
_entity.type
_entity.pdbx_description
1 polymer ?
#
loop_
_entity_poly.entity_id
_entity_poly.type
_entity_poly.pdbx_seq_one_letter_code
_entity_poly.pdbx_strand_id
1 'polypeptide(L)'
;MTPMPRFAILRHETPPGSPRPLHWDLLLEDAGTLLTWALAESPAAGRPIAADALANHRTAYLDYEGPVSGNRGSVTRWDAGTFQWRRRSDREIAVILRGDVLCGEAVLTRADDTTPRWQFVVRPEA
;
A
#
# COMPACT_ATOMS: atom_id res chain seq x y z
N MET A 1 -0.29 24.56 10.03
CA MET A 1 0.47 23.31 10.06
C MET A 1 -0.23 22.25 9.23
N THR A 2 0.48 21.64 8.30
CA THR A 2 -0.08 20.60 7.43
C THR A 2 -0.16 19.28 8.21
N PRO A 3 -1.31 18.58 8.22
CA PRO A 3 -1.39 17.29 8.88
C PRO A 3 -0.46 16.28 8.20
N MET A 4 0.01 15.30 8.96
CA MET A 4 0.75 14.19 8.41
C MET A 4 -0.13 13.42 7.42
N PRO A 5 0.40 13.02 6.24
CA PRO A 5 -0.38 12.18 5.35
C PRO A 5 -0.66 10.82 5.99
N ARG A 6 -1.78 10.22 5.57
CA ARG A 6 -2.27 8.97 6.13
C ARG A 6 -1.98 7.82 5.18
N PHE A 7 -1.84 6.64 5.76
CA PHE A 7 -1.80 5.41 4.98
C PHE A 7 -2.77 4.40 5.55
N ALA A 8 -3.11 3.42 4.72
CA ALA A 8 -3.81 2.23 5.16
C ALA A 8 -3.31 1.03 4.36
N ILE A 9 -3.43 -0.13 4.95
CA ILE A 9 -3.24 -1.40 4.25
C ILE A 9 -4.53 -2.18 4.43
N LEU A 10 -5.18 -2.51 3.31
CA LEU A 10 -6.45 -3.22 3.31
C LEU A 10 -6.24 -4.64 2.83
N ARG A 11 -6.71 -5.62 3.60
CA ARG A 11 -6.76 -7.00 3.15
C ARG A 11 -7.92 -7.11 2.16
N HIS A 12 -7.62 -7.47 0.94
CA HIS A 12 -8.58 -7.50 -0.16
C HIS A 12 -8.84 -8.93 -0.60
N GLU A 13 -9.99 -9.46 -0.18
CA GLU A 13 -10.47 -10.76 -0.64
C GLU A 13 -11.20 -10.59 -1.94
N THR A 14 -10.87 -11.42 -2.93
CA THR A 14 -11.46 -11.34 -4.28
C THR A 14 -12.27 -12.61 -4.56
N PRO A 15 -13.31 -12.52 -5.43
CA PRO A 15 -14.09 -13.70 -5.79
C PRO A 15 -13.24 -14.74 -6.53
N PRO A 16 -13.66 -16.01 -6.52
CA PRO A 16 -13.01 -17.05 -7.32
C PRO A 16 -12.97 -16.64 -8.80
N GLY A 17 -11.83 -16.90 -9.46
CA GLY A 17 -11.66 -16.57 -10.86
C GLY A 17 -11.26 -15.13 -11.13
N SER A 18 -11.07 -14.31 -10.10
CA SER A 18 -10.60 -12.94 -10.28
C SER A 18 -9.17 -12.91 -10.86
N PRO A 19 -8.83 -11.88 -11.65
CA PRO A 19 -7.47 -11.77 -12.19
C PRO A 19 -6.40 -11.69 -11.12
N ARG A 20 -6.74 -11.18 -9.94
CA ARG A 20 -5.82 -11.05 -8.81
C ARG A 20 -6.38 -11.80 -7.61
N PRO A 21 -5.59 -12.73 -7.02
CA PRO A 21 -6.04 -13.43 -5.80
C PRO A 21 -6.01 -12.52 -4.59
N LEU A 22 -6.30 -13.07 -3.42
CA LEU A 22 -6.15 -12.36 -2.15
C LEU A 22 -4.85 -11.56 -2.12
N HIS A 23 -4.95 -10.28 -1.81
CA HIS A 23 -3.79 -9.38 -1.74
C HIS A 23 -4.05 -8.30 -0.68
N TRP A 24 -3.03 -7.49 -0.43
CA TRP A 24 -3.11 -6.40 0.53
C TRP A 24 -2.84 -5.11 -0.21
N ASP A 25 -3.81 -4.19 -0.21
CA ASP A 25 -3.66 -2.90 -0.89
C ASP A 25 -2.98 -1.90 0.03
N LEU A 26 -1.77 -1.49 -0.34
CA LEU A 26 -1.06 -0.40 0.32
C LEU A 26 -1.53 0.91 -0.28
N LEU A 27 -2.06 1.80 0.55
CA LEU A 27 -2.62 3.08 0.15
C LEU A 27 -1.82 4.21 0.81
N LEU A 28 -1.20 5.08 0.02
CA LEU A 28 -0.48 6.25 0.52
C LEU A 28 -1.18 7.52 0.05
N GLU A 29 -1.60 8.35 0.98
CA GLU A 29 -2.28 9.61 0.67
C GLU A 29 -1.30 10.60 0.01
N ASP A 30 -1.67 11.13 -1.15
CA ASP A 30 -0.85 12.06 -1.89
C ASP A 30 -1.72 12.98 -2.75
N ALA A 31 -1.68 14.28 -2.47
CA ALA A 31 -2.36 15.30 -3.28
C ALA A 31 -3.84 14.98 -3.57
N GLY A 32 -4.57 14.53 -2.55
CA GLY A 32 -6.02 14.27 -2.67
C GLY A 32 -6.39 12.93 -3.28
N THR A 33 -5.45 12.03 -3.47
CA THR A 33 -5.69 10.69 -3.98
C THR A 33 -4.85 9.69 -3.19
N LEU A 34 -4.98 8.41 -3.49
CA LEU A 34 -4.20 7.34 -2.85
C LEU A 34 -3.34 6.64 -3.89
N LEU A 35 -2.03 6.77 -3.76
CA LEU A 35 -1.10 5.90 -4.49
C LEU A 35 -1.31 4.48 -3.98
N THR A 36 -1.42 3.52 -4.89
CA THR A 36 -1.85 2.18 -4.52
C THR A 36 -0.95 1.10 -5.11
N TRP A 37 -0.58 0.14 -4.27
CA TRP A 37 0.14 -1.08 -4.67
C TRP A 37 -0.57 -2.29 -4.09
N ALA A 38 -0.73 -3.34 -4.91
CA ALA A 38 -1.23 -4.63 -4.45
C ALA A 38 -0.04 -5.47 -3.96
N LEU A 39 0.03 -5.71 -2.66
CA LEU A 39 1.05 -6.56 -2.05
C LEU A 39 0.60 -8.02 -2.15
N ALA A 40 1.47 -8.88 -2.63
CA ALA A 40 1.13 -10.29 -2.86
C ALA A 40 0.98 -11.10 -1.57
N GLU A 41 1.54 -10.60 -0.46
CA GLU A 41 1.52 -11.28 0.83
C GLU A 41 1.27 -10.26 1.94
N SER A 42 0.85 -10.73 3.10
CA SER A 42 0.75 -9.83 4.26
C SER A 42 2.14 -9.32 4.64
N PRO A 43 2.30 -8.02 4.90
CA PRO A 43 3.60 -7.48 5.24
C PRO A 43 4.18 -8.08 6.51
N ALA A 44 5.49 -8.34 6.46
CA ALA A 44 6.26 -8.77 7.63
C ALA A 44 7.63 -8.09 7.57
N ALA A 45 8.15 -7.70 8.73
CA ALA A 45 9.41 -6.97 8.81
C ALA A 45 10.55 -7.74 8.15
N GLY A 46 11.32 -7.05 7.32
CA GLY A 46 12.49 -7.60 6.65
C GLY A 46 12.21 -8.52 5.47
N ARG A 47 10.93 -8.81 5.18
CA ARG A 47 10.56 -9.73 4.10
C ARG A 47 10.24 -8.96 2.83
N PRO A 48 11.00 -9.16 1.74
CA PRO A 48 10.64 -8.56 0.44
C PRO A 48 9.35 -9.17 -0.11
N ILE A 49 8.46 -8.33 -0.62
CA ILE A 49 7.15 -8.74 -1.12
C ILE A 49 6.93 -8.11 -2.49
N ALA A 50 6.42 -8.89 -3.45
CA ALA A 50 6.02 -8.36 -4.74
C ALA A 50 4.86 -7.37 -4.54
N ALA A 51 4.95 -6.22 -5.21
CA ALA A 51 3.98 -5.13 -5.09
C ALA A 51 3.69 -4.59 -6.49
N ASP A 52 2.46 -4.80 -6.95
CA ASP A 52 2.05 -4.30 -8.26
C ASP A 52 1.41 -2.93 -8.12
N ALA A 53 1.92 -1.94 -8.85
CA ALA A 53 1.33 -0.61 -8.88
C ALA A 53 -0.03 -0.67 -9.56
N LEU A 54 -1.03 -0.09 -8.92
CA LEU A 54 -2.40 0.01 -9.43
C LEU A 54 -2.75 1.47 -9.68
N ALA A 55 -3.87 1.70 -10.35
CA ALA A 55 -4.41 3.04 -10.49
C ALA A 55 -4.71 3.63 -9.11
N ASN A 56 -4.57 4.95 -8.99
CA ASN A 56 -4.84 5.65 -7.74
C ASN A 56 -6.28 5.41 -7.28
N HIS A 57 -6.44 5.26 -5.97
CA HIS A 57 -7.74 5.06 -5.34
C HIS A 57 -8.24 6.37 -4.72
N ARG A 58 -9.55 6.44 -4.48
CA ARG A 58 -10.17 7.58 -3.80
C ARG A 58 -9.82 7.56 -2.32
N THR A 59 -9.64 8.74 -1.72
CA THR A 59 -9.24 8.89 -0.32
C THR A 59 -10.23 8.26 0.64
N ALA A 60 -11.48 8.08 0.24
CA ALA A 60 -12.49 7.39 1.06
C ALA A 60 -12.04 6.00 1.50
N TYR A 61 -11.17 5.33 0.73
CA TYR A 61 -10.69 3.99 1.06
C TYR A 61 -9.77 3.96 2.28
N LEU A 62 -9.27 5.10 2.74
CA LEU A 62 -8.50 5.14 4.00
C LEU A 62 -9.33 4.68 5.20
N ASP A 63 -10.64 4.88 5.15
CA ASP A 63 -11.53 4.58 6.27
C ASP A 63 -12.61 3.55 5.90
N TYR A 64 -12.49 2.92 4.74
CA TYR A 64 -13.52 2.03 4.23
C TYR A 64 -13.23 0.57 4.54
N GLU A 65 -14.27 -0.13 4.98
CA GLU A 65 -14.31 -1.58 5.05
C GLU A 65 -15.63 -2.05 4.47
N GLY A 66 -15.60 -3.13 3.69
CA GLY A 66 -16.81 -3.70 3.12
C GLY A 66 -16.66 -4.10 1.67
N PRO A 67 -17.79 -4.35 0.98
CA PRO A 67 -17.78 -4.79 -0.42
C PRO A 67 -17.21 -3.73 -1.34
N VAL A 68 -16.49 -4.19 -2.38
CA VAL A 68 -16.00 -3.33 -3.45
C VAL A 68 -16.93 -3.48 -4.65
N SER A 69 -17.36 -2.36 -5.25
CA SER A 69 -18.30 -2.36 -6.37
C SER A 69 -17.78 -3.15 -7.57
N GLY A 70 -18.70 -3.63 -8.42
CA GLY A 70 -18.31 -4.38 -9.61
C GLY A 70 -17.91 -5.81 -9.32
N ASN A 71 -18.40 -6.41 -8.24
CA ASN A 71 -18.09 -7.79 -7.85
C ASN A 71 -16.58 -8.01 -7.70
N ARG A 72 -15.87 -7.04 -7.09
CA ARG A 72 -14.44 -7.10 -6.90
C ARG A 72 -14.04 -7.55 -5.50
N GLY A 73 -14.96 -8.18 -4.75
CA GLY A 73 -14.68 -8.71 -3.43
C GLY A 73 -14.94 -7.73 -2.30
N SER A 74 -14.18 -7.83 -1.23
CA SER A 74 -14.34 -6.98 -0.06
C SER A 74 -12.99 -6.66 0.57
N VAL A 75 -12.93 -5.55 1.28
CA VAL A 75 -11.71 -5.10 1.97
C VAL A 75 -11.97 -4.97 3.46
N THR A 76 -10.95 -5.33 4.25
CA THR A 76 -10.92 -5.10 5.70
C THR A 76 -9.60 -4.45 6.05
N ARG A 77 -9.63 -3.59 7.09
CA ARG A 77 -8.40 -2.90 7.50
C ARG A 77 -7.43 -3.88 8.14
N TRP A 78 -6.22 -3.94 7.57
CA TRP A 78 -5.12 -4.70 8.13
C TRP A 78 -4.22 -3.81 8.98
N ASP A 79 -3.98 -2.56 8.54
CA ASP A 79 -3.20 -1.56 9.25
C ASP A 79 -3.60 -0.17 8.77
N ALA A 80 -3.36 0.83 9.61
CA ALA A 80 -3.58 2.23 9.25
C ALA A 80 -2.77 3.13 10.18
N GLY A 81 -2.50 4.34 9.72
CA GLY A 81 -1.77 5.33 10.50
C GLY A 81 -1.35 6.50 9.64
N THR A 82 -0.22 7.08 9.99
CA THR A 82 0.38 8.19 9.25
C THR A 82 1.71 7.77 8.68
N PHE A 83 2.23 8.54 7.73
CA PHE A 83 3.55 8.27 7.19
C PHE A 83 4.26 9.57 6.86
N GLN A 84 5.55 9.47 6.66
CA GLN A 84 6.41 10.59 6.29
C GLN A 84 7.23 10.20 5.08
N TRP A 85 7.22 11.04 4.05
CA TRP A 85 8.07 10.83 2.87
C TRP A 85 9.54 10.92 3.26
N ARG A 86 10.34 9.99 2.76
CA ARG A 86 11.78 9.98 2.99
C ARG A 86 12.56 10.15 1.70
N ARG A 87 12.18 9.41 0.67
CA ARG A 87 12.72 9.52 -0.69
C ARG A 87 11.59 9.26 -1.68
N ARG A 88 11.68 9.90 -2.83
CA ARG A 88 10.69 9.70 -3.88
C ARG A 88 11.34 9.93 -5.24
N SER A 89 11.35 8.91 -6.09
CA SER A 89 11.81 8.98 -7.48
C SER A 89 10.98 8.00 -8.31
N ASP A 90 11.26 7.93 -9.60
CA ASP A 90 10.52 7.02 -10.48
C ASP A 90 10.79 5.55 -10.16
N ARG A 91 11.89 5.23 -9.50
CA ARG A 91 12.30 3.85 -9.22
C ARG A 91 12.34 3.50 -7.74
N GLU A 92 12.25 4.48 -6.87
CA GLU A 92 12.34 4.23 -5.45
C GLU A 92 11.44 5.19 -4.67
N ILE A 93 10.68 4.63 -3.76
CA ILE A 93 9.89 5.37 -2.79
C ILE A 93 10.24 4.82 -1.42
N ALA A 94 10.58 5.69 -0.48
CA ALA A 94 10.79 5.31 0.90
C ALA A 94 9.96 6.21 1.80
N VAL A 95 9.23 5.60 2.72
CA VAL A 95 8.38 6.31 3.68
C VAL A 95 8.58 5.72 5.06
N ILE A 96 8.42 6.55 6.08
CA ILE A 96 8.39 6.07 7.46
C ILE A 96 6.92 5.84 7.83
N LEU A 97 6.57 4.58 8.05
CA LEU A 97 5.22 4.20 8.47
C LEU A 97 5.09 4.25 9.98
N ARG A 98 3.98 4.81 10.44
CA ARG A 98 3.60 4.81 11.85
C ARG A 98 2.19 4.28 11.95
N GLY A 99 2.09 2.96 11.83
CA GLY A 99 0.84 2.25 11.88
C GLY A 99 0.61 1.57 13.23
N ASP A 100 -0.54 0.93 13.35
CA ASP A 100 -0.86 0.12 14.51
C ASP A 100 -0.08 -1.20 14.50
N VAL A 101 0.23 -1.71 13.31
CA VAL A 101 0.94 -2.98 13.12
C VAL A 101 2.36 -2.73 12.63
N LEU A 102 2.54 -1.91 11.58
CA LEU A 102 3.84 -1.65 10.99
C LEU A 102 4.37 -0.30 11.43
N CYS A 103 5.58 -0.30 11.99
CA CYS A 103 6.33 0.90 12.29
C CYS A 103 7.74 0.70 11.76
N GLY A 104 8.21 1.62 10.88
CA GLY A 104 9.55 1.52 10.31
C GLY A 104 9.61 2.11 8.92
N GLU A 105 10.75 1.91 8.26
CA GLU A 105 10.95 2.40 6.91
C GLU A 105 10.44 1.38 5.89
N ALA A 106 9.44 1.78 5.12
CA ALA A 106 8.93 0.98 4.00
C ALA A 106 9.58 1.49 2.72
N VAL A 107 10.17 0.57 1.96
CA VAL A 107 10.88 0.89 0.72
C VAL A 107 10.23 0.13 -0.42
N LEU A 108 9.86 0.87 -1.47
CA LEU A 108 9.34 0.34 -2.73
C LEU A 108 10.35 0.63 -3.81
N THR A 109 10.78 -0.40 -4.52
CA THR A 109 11.75 -0.26 -5.62
C THR A 109 11.26 -1.02 -6.85
N ARG A 110 11.60 -0.50 -8.03
CA ARG A 110 11.36 -1.21 -9.29
C ARG A 110 12.58 -1.08 -10.21
N ALA A 111 12.66 -2.00 -11.18
CA ALA A 111 13.84 -2.11 -12.05
C ALA A 111 13.98 -0.91 -12.98
N ASP A 112 12.86 -0.37 -13.48
CA ASP A 112 12.85 0.79 -14.38
C ASP A 112 11.51 1.54 -14.23
N ASP A 113 11.38 2.68 -14.89
CA ASP A 113 10.21 3.55 -14.77
C ASP A 113 9.03 3.14 -15.64
N THR A 114 9.11 2.01 -16.34
CA THR A 114 8.04 1.54 -17.22
C THR A 114 7.28 0.34 -16.66
N THR A 115 7.85 -0.41 -15.73
CA THR A 115 7.21 -1.60 -15.18
C THR A 115 6.26 -1.24 -14.02
N PRO A 116 5.06 -1.84 -13.94
CA PRO A 116 4.22 -1.70 -12.76
C PRO A 116 4.66 -2.59 -11.59
N ARG A 117 5.70 -3.41 -11.77
CA ARG A 117 6.13 -4.38 -10.76
C ARG A 117 7.19 -3.77 -9.87
N TRP A 118 6.84 -3.65 -8.57
CA TRP A 118 7.70 -3.14 -7.52
C TRP A 118 8.00 -4.23 -6.51
N GLN A 119 9.00 -4.00 -5.70
CA GLN A 119 9.29 -4.80 -4.52
C GLN A 119 9.10 -3.92 -3.29
N PHE A 120 8.45 -4.46 -2.26
CA PHE A 120 8.15 -3.77 -1.01
C PHE A 120 8.88 -4.48 0.13
N VAL A 121 9.52 -3.70 1.00
CA VAL A 121 10.12 -4.24 2.21
C VAL A 121 10.00 -3.21 3.33
N VAL A 122 9.71 -3.68 4.56
CA VAL A 122 9.71 -2.84 5.76
C VAL A 122 10.85 -3.27 6.65
N ARG A 123 11.60 -2.29 7.14
CA ARG A 123 12.72 -2.54 8.03
C ARG A 123 12.72 -1.50 9.16
N PRO A 124 13.44 -1.76 10.26
CA PRO A 124 13.51 -0.78 11.34
C PRO A 124 13.97 0.57 10.84
N GLU A 125 13.42 1.62 11.40
CA GLU A 125 13.86 2.99 11.13
C GLU A 125 15.27 3.16 11.67
N ALA A 126 16.16 3.63 10.81
CA ALA A 126 17.56 3.85 11.18
C ALA A 126 17.77 5.16 11.90
#